data_871afe4c58057e7a43738ff98a8a1181
#
_entry.id   871afe4c58057e7a43738ff98a8a1181
#
_cell.length_a   1.000
_cell.length_b   1.000
_cell.length_c   1.000
_cell.angle_alpha   90.00
_cell.angle_beta   90.00
_cell.angle_gamma   90.00
#
_symmetry.space_group_name_H-M   'P 1'
#
loop_
_entity.id
_entity.type
_entity.pdbx_description
1 polymer ?
#
loop_
_entity_poly.entity_id
_entity_poly.type
_entity_poly.pdbx_seq_one_letter_code
_entity_poly.pdbx_strand_id
1 'polypeptide(L)'
;MTEFIFLLLCIAAVFALAMRQAPLWGWAILAAVAAFVWGSGALADEASSDPASWLIWVPAAILAVLSIPPIRRYLIVKPVFGTIKKILPAVSETEQQALDAGTVGWDAELFSGRPDWAKMRAVPPVVLTPEEKAFLDGPTEELCRMIDGWQIRHNEFEIPDNIWKFAGEHGFLGMLISKAHGGLGFSGQAQSLILGKISSRSPEVCTIVMVPNSLGPGELIEKYGTDEQKHHYLPRLAKGIEIPCFGPVSYTHLTLPTNREV
;
A
#
# COMPACT_ATOMS: atom_id res chain seq x y z
N MET A 1 -31.97 -39.98 -0.19
CA MET A 1 -31.97 -38.98 -1.28
C MET A 1 -32.13 -37.56 -0.70
N THR A 2 -33.02 -37.35 0.24
CA THR A 2 -33.25 -36.04 0.92
C THR A 2 -32.01 -35.53 1.67
N GLU A 3 -31.31 -36.39 2.40
CA GLU A 3 -30.07 -36.03 3.12
C GLU A 3 -28.94 -35.53 2.19
N PHE A 4 -28.79 -36.20 1.05
CA PHE A 4 -27.78 -35.81 0.06
C PHE A 4 -28.09 -34.44 -0.57
N ILE A 5 -29.35 -34.18 -0.88
CA ILE A 5 -29.78 -32.87 -1.39
C ILE A 5 -29.56 -31.79 -0.33
N PHE A 6 -29.89 -32.08 0.93
CA PHE A 6 -29.67 -31.14 2.03
C PHE A 6 -28.17 -30.81 2.21
N LEU A 7 -27.30 -31.83 2.15
CA LEU A 7 -25.86 -31.61 2.22
C LEU A 7 -25.36 -30.74 1.09
N LEU A 8 -25.81 -30.97 -0.14
CA LEU A 8 -25.47 -30.13 -1.29
C LEU A 8 -25.93 -28.67 -1.12
N LEU A 9 -27.14 -28.47 -0.59
CA LEU A 9 -27.66 -27.13 -0.30
C LEU A 9 -26.86 -26.44 0.79
N CYS A 10 -26.43 -27.14 1.83
CA CYS A 10 -25.55 -26.60 2.87
C CYS A 10 -24.19 -26.18 2.29
N ILE A 11 -23.58 -27.02 1.45
CA ILE A 11 -22.30 -26.70 0.80
C ILE A 11 -22.46 -25.47 -0.10
N ALA A 12 -23.54 -25.40 -0.90
CA ALA A 12 -23.80 -24.25 -1.76
C ALA A 12 -24.02 -22.96 -0.93
N ALA A 13 -24.73 -23.04 0.20
CA ALA A 13 -24.96 -21.92 1.10
C ALA A 13 -23.66 -21.46 1.77
N VAL A 14 -22.81 -22.38 2.23
CA VAL A 14 -21.48 -22.09 2.77
C VAL A 14 -20.64 -21.35 1.71
N PHE A 15 -20.60 -21.87 0.50
CA PHE A 15 -19.86 -21.24 -0.59
C PHE A 15 -20.40 -19.83 -0.91
N ALA A 16 -21.72 -19.66 -0.99
CA ALA A 16 -22.35 -18.38 -1.26
C ALA A 16 -22.07 -17.34 -0.15
N LEU A 17 -22.11 -17.75 1.13
CA LEU A 17 -21.77 -16.86 2.26
C LEU A 17 -20.30 -16.48 2.25
N ALA A 18 -19.40 -17.42 1.94
CA ALA A 18 -17.98 -17.18 1.84
C ALA A 18 -17.67 -16.20 0.70
N MET A 19 -18.21 -16.42 -0.50
CA MET A 19 -18.01 -15.55 -1.66
C MET A 19 -18.54 -14.11 -1.42
N ARG A 20 -19.62 -13.97 -0.65
CA ARG A 20 -20.20 -12.67 -0.29
C ARG A 20 -19.56 -12.05 0.95
N GLN A 21 -18.54 -12.68 1.52
CA GLN A 21 -17.90 -12.23 2.78
C GLN A 21 -18.95 -11.92 3.85
N ALA A 22 -19.93 -12.82 4.00
CA ALA A 22 -21.08 -12.62 4.86
C ALA A 22 -20.66 -12.40 6.32
N PRO A 23 -21.30 -11.49 7.05
CA PRO A 23 -21.03 -11.26 8.45
C PRO A 23 -21.37 -12.48 9.31
N LEU A 24 -20.80 -12.60 10.51
CA LEU A 24 -20.94 -13.76 11.39
C LEU A 24 -22.41 -14.13 11.69
N TRP A 25 -23.31 -13.16 11.74
CA TRP A 25 -24.74 -13.44 11.94
C TRP A 25 -25.33 -14.26 10.77
N GLY A 26 -24.85 -14.08 9.54
CA GLY A 26 -25.28 -14.90 8.40
C GLY A 26 -24.89 -16.37 8.58
N TRP A 27 -23.70 -16.61 9.10
CA TRP A 27 -23.21 -17.95 9.44
C TRP A 27 -24.00 -18.56 10.61
N ALA A 28 -24.35 -17.75 11.61
CA ALA A 28 -25.19 -18.17 12.72
C ALA A 28 -26.59 -18.60 12.25
N ILE A 29 -27.19 -17.88 11.32
CA ILE A 29 -28.49 -18.25 10.72
C ILE A 29 -28.36 -19.56 9.95
N LEU A 30 -27.32 -19.72 9.11
CA LEU A 30 -27.12 -20.96 8.38
C LEU A 30 -26.98 -22.16 9.33
N ALA A 31 -26.18 -22.02 10.39
CA ALA A 31 -26.00 -23.05 11.39
C ALA A 31 -27.32 -23.37 12.14
N ALA A 32 -28.12 -22.36 12.46
CA ALA A 32 -29.43 -22.53 13.10
C ALA A 32 -30.43 -23.22 12.19
N VAL A 33 -30.48 -22.87 10.90
CA VAL A 33 -31.33 -23.52 9.91
C VAL A 33 -30.94 -24.98 9.73
N ALA A 34 -29.65 -25.26 9.62
CA ALA A 34 -29.12 -26.61 9.51
C ALA A 34 -29.47 -27.46 10.76
N ALA A 35 -29.30 -26.91 11.95
CA ALA A 35 -29.66 -27.54 13.21
C ALA A 35 -31.18 -27.81 13.31
N PHE A 36 -32.00 -26.85 12.87
CA PHE A 36 -33.46 -27.00 12.87
C PHE A 36 -33.93 -28.11 11.92
N VAL A 37 -33.44 -28.10 10.68
CA VAL A 37 -33.80 -29.13 9.67
C VAL A 37 -33.36 -30.54 10.13
N TRP A 38 -32.17 -30.65 10.69
CA TRP A 38 -31.68 -31.92 11.23
C TRP A 38 -32.50 -32.39 12.43
N GLY A 39 -32.76 -31.49 13.39
CA GLY A 39 -33.50 -31.80 14.62
C GLY A 39 -35.00 -32.02 14.44
N SER A 40 -35.59 -31.53 13.32
CA SER A 40 -37.04 -31.70 13.04
C SER A 40 -37.44 -33.10 12.55
N GLY A 41 -36.46 -33.99 12.30
CA GLY A 41 -36.72 -35.31 11.70
C GLY A 41 -37.10 -35.24 10.21
N ALA A 42 -37.04 -34.08 9.57
CA ALA A 42 -37.41 -33.92 8.17
C ALA A 42 -36.51 -34.68 7.20
N LEU A 43 -35.33 -35.12 7.65
CA LEU A 43 -34.34 -35.85 6.88
C LEU A 43 -34.29 -37.33 7.20
N ALA A 44 -34.75 -37.75 8.39
CA ALA A 44 -34.79 -39.15 8.84
C ALA A 44 -36.17 -39.42 9.43
N ASP A 45 -36.67 -40.63 9.23
CA ASP A 45 -38.03 -41.05 9.69
C ASP A 45 -38.20 -41.09 11.23
N GLU A 46 -37.13 -40.86 11.98
CA GLU A 46 -37.17 -40.75 13.44
C GLU A 46 -36.56 -39.40 13.91
N ALA A 47 -37.37 -38.56 14.52
CA ALA A 47 -36.86 -37.43 15.33
C ALA A 47 -35.98 -38.02 16.44
N SER A 48 -34.71 -37.65 16.50
CA SER A 48 -33.78 -38.18 17.49
C SER A 48 -34.26 -37.80 18.90
N SER A 49 -34.76 -38.78 19.63
CA SER A 49 -35.09 -38.65 21.06
C SER A 49 -33.84 -38.70 21.95
N ASP A 50 -32.66 -38.57 21.36
CA ASP A 50 -31.39 -38.55 22.06
C ASP A 50 -31.31 -37.31 22.95
N PRO A 51 -31.05 -37.45 24.26
CA PRO A 51 -30.89 -36.35 25.18
C PRO A 51 -29.75 -35.38 24.81
N ALA A 52 -28.83 -35.77 23.92
CA ALA A 52 -27.74 -34.93 23.43
C ALA A 52 -28.11 -34.14 22.15
N SER A 53 -29.33 -34.23 21.63
CA SER A 53 -29.76 -33.55 20.39
C SER A 53 -29.63 -32.02 20.43
N TRP A 54 -29.62 -31.41 21.62
CA TRP A 54 -29.39 -29.99 21.78
C TRP A 54 -27.96 -29.54 21.38
N LEU A 55 -26.97 -30.44 21.35
CA LEU A 55 -25.61 -30.10 20.98
C LEU A 55 -25.48 -29.60 19.54
N ILE A 56 -26.42 -29.95 18.67
CA ILE A 56 -26.44 -29.47 17.29
C ILE A 56 -26.64 -27.93 17.20
N TRP A 57 -27.21 -27.31 18.26
CA TRP A 57 -27.42 -25.89 18.33
C TRP A 57 -26.21 -25.09 18.84
N VAL A 58 -25.22 -25.76 19.41
CA VAL A 58 -24.03 -25.11 20.00
C VAL A 58 -23.26 -24.28 18.99
N PRO A 59 -22.99 -24.73 17.76
CA PRO A 59 -22.31 -23.90 16.75
C PRO A 59 -23.11 -22.63 16.42
N ALA A 60 -24.42 -22.74 16.27
CA ALA A 60 -25.28 -21.60 15.99
C ALA A 60 -25.26 -20.56 17.16
N ALA A 61 -25.32 -21.05 18.40
CA ALA A 61 -25.27 -20.22 19.58
C ALA A 61 -23.90 -19.50 19.71
N ILE A 62 -22.79 -20.21 19.50
CA ILE A 62 -21.44 -19.64 19.52
C ILE A 62 -21.33 -18.53 18.46
N LEU A 63 -21.74 -18.79 17.22
CA LEU A 63 -21.67 -17.84 16.13
C LEU A 63 -22.59 -16.62 16.41
N ALA A 64 -23.78 -16.84 16.97
CA ALA A 64 -24.69 -15.75 17.36
C ALA A 64 -24.06 -14.84 18.42
N VAL A 65 -23.49 -15.42 19.48
CA VAL A 65 -22.80 -14.68 20.54
C VAL A 65 -21.59 -13.91 19.99
N LEU A 66 -20.77 -14.54 19.14
CA LEU A 66 -19.61 -13.92 18.52
C LEU A 66 -19.98 -12.88 17.44
N SER A 67 -21.23 -12.88 16.97
CA SER A 67 -21.74 -11.82 16.08
C SER A 67 -21.88 -10.49 16.79
N ILE A 68 -21.94 -10.47 18.12
CA ILE A 68 -22.04 -9.26 18.94
C ILE A 68 -20.64 -8.65 19.10
N PRO A 69 -20.34 -7.48 18.46
CA PRO A 69 -18.97 -6.95 18.41
C PRO A 69 -18.30 -6.73 19.78
N PRO A 70 -18.98 -6.20 20.83
CA PRO A 70 -18.38 -6.04 22.15
C PRO A 70 -17.91 -7.36 22.77
N ILE A 71 -18.75 -8.41 22.64
CA ILE A 71 -18.44 -9.75 23.20
C ILE A 71 -17.24 -10.35 22.47
N ARG A 72 -17.26 -10.33 21.14
CA ARG A 72 -16.13 -10.81 20.32
C ARG A 72 -14.84 -10.06 20.63
N ARG A 73 -14.91 -8.73 20.79
CA ARG A 73 -13.74 -7.92 21.15
C ARG A 73 -13.16 -8.33 22.49
N TYR A 74 -14.01 -8.57 23.48
CA TYR A 74 -13.58 -8.93 24.83
C TYR A 74 -13.03 -10.36 24.91
N LEU A 75 -13.73 -11.33 24.30
CA LEU A 75 -13.39 -12.75 24.41
C LEU A 75 -12.24 -13.19 23.50
N ILE A 76 -12.13 -12.60 22.31
CA ILE A 76 -11.17 -13.06 21.30
C ILE A 76 -10.14 -11.97 20.98
N VAL A 77 -10.60 -10.78 20.56
CA VAL A 77 -9.68 -9.78 20.00
C VAL A 77 -8.71 -9.26 21.06
N LYS A 78 -9.18 -8.96 22.27
CA LYS A 78 -8.35 -8.41 23.35
C LYS A 78 -7.26 -9.38 23.81
N PRO A 79 -7.53 -10.67 24.12
CA PRO A 79 -6.47 -11.60 24.49
C PRO A 79 -5.51 -11.91 23.35
N VAL A 80 -6.02 -12.12 22.11
CA VAL A 80 -5.16 -12.36 20.93
C VAL A 80 -4.27 -11.15 20.67
N PHE A 81 -4.82 -9.93 20.70
CA PHE A 81 -4.04 -8.71 20.53
C PHE A 81 -2.98 -8.55 21.62
N GLY A 82 -3.32 -8.87 22.87
CA GLY A 82 -2.35 -8.86 23.97
C GLY A 82 -1.17 -9.80 23.76
N THR A 83 -1.40 -10.95 23.15
CA THR A 83 -0.36 -11.92 22.78
C THR A 83 0.48 -11.41 21.60
N ILE A 84 -0.17 -10.92 20.55
CA ILE A 84 0.52 -10.37 19.38
C ILE A 84 1.40 -9.19 19.77
N LYS A 85 0.89 -8.28 20.61
CA LYS A 85 1.65 -7.11 21.08
C LYS A 85 2.97 -7.50 21.79
N LYS A 86 3.02 -8.66 22.44
CA LYS A 86 4.24 -9.15 23.09
C LYS A 86 5.27 -9.72 22.12
N ILE A 87 4.81 -10.18 20.96
CA ILE A 87 5.65 -10.77 19.90
C ILE A 87 6.17 -9.70 18.94
N LEU A 88 5.43 -8.59 18.81
CA LEU A 88 5.87 -7.49 17.96
C LEU A 88 7.14 -6.86 18.52
N PRO A 89 8.14 -6.58 17.67
CA PRO A 89 9.33 -5.84 18.07
C PRO A 89 8.91 -4.46 18.62
N ALA A 90 9.67 -3.96 19.57
CA ALA A 90 9.47 -2.60 20.05
C ALA A 90 9.73 -1.61 18.91
N VAL A 91 8.86 -0.62 18.79
CA VAL A 91 9.09 0.49 17.86
C VAL A 91 10.37 1.20 18.28
N SER A 92 11.28 1.44 17.33
CA SER A 92 12.50 2.18 17.59
C SER A 92 12.20 3.65 17.93
N GLU A 93 13.11 4.32 18.59
CA GLU A 93 12.94 5.73 18.93
C GLU A 93 12.72 6.60 17.69
N THR A 94 13.43 6.32 16.60
CA THR A 94 13.30 7.01 15.32
C THR A 94 11.94 6.78 14.67
N GLU A 95 11.44 5.54 14.70
CA GLU A 95 10.10 5.21 14.20
C GLU A 95 9.01 5.90 15.03
N GLN A 96 9.19 5.95 16.36
CA GLN A 96 8.26 6.65 17.23
C GLN A 96 8.25 8.15 16.93
N GLN A 97 9.40 8.78 16.73
CA GLN A 97 9.50 10.18 16.32
C GLN A 97 8.81 10.42 14.98
N ALA A 98 8.96 9.52 14.01
CA ALA A 98 8.29 9.61 12.72
C ALA A 98 6.77 9.48 12.86
N LEU A 99 6.28 8.58 13.70
CA LEU A 99 4.86 8.41 13.99
C LEU A 99 4.27 9.65 14.69
N ASP A 100 5.01 10.22 15.64
CA ASP A 100 4.58 11.39 16.42
C ASP A 100 4.61 12.68 15.57
N ALA A 101 5.53 12.79 14.63
CA ALA A 101 5.64 13.92 13.70
C ALA A 101 4.69 13.82 12.50
N GLY A 102 4.22 12.63 12.17
CA GLY A 102 3.49 12.35 10.93
C GLY A 102 2.02 12.75 11.00
N THR A 103 1.60 13.56 10.05
CA THR A 103 0.21 13.64 9.64
C THR A 103 -0.05 12.50 8.67
N VAL A 104 -0.66 11.42 9.16
CA VAL A 104 -1.06 10.31 8.28
C VAL A 104 -2.25 10.77 7.46
N GLY A 105 -2.16 10.66 6.15
CA GLY A 105 -3.23 11.00 5.23
C GLY A 105 -4.39 10.01 5.28
N TRP A 106 -5.21 9.98 4.24
CA TRP A 106 -6.33 9.05 4.13
C TRP A 106 -5.88 7.57 4.20
N ASP A 107 -4.62 7.28 3.90
CA ASP A 107 -4.04 5.92 3.96
C ASP A 107 -4.25 5.24 5.31
N ALA A 108 -4.28 5.99 6.39
CA ALA A 108 -4.59 5.46 7.73
C ALA A 108 -5.96 4.80 7.82
N GLU A 109 -6.92 5.25 7.01
CA GLU A 109 -8.26 4.68 6.98
C GLU A 109 -8.26 3.21 6.51
N LEU A 110 -7.32 2.81 5.65
CA LEU A 110 -7.18 1.43 5.17
C LEU A 110 -6.91 0.47 6.32
N PHE A 111 -6.12 0.90 7.30
CA PHE A 111 -5.78 0.08 8.47
C PHE A 111 -6.90 0.01 9.51
N SER A 112 -7.93 0.84 9.38
CA SER A 112 -9.11 0.78 10.26
C SER A 112 -9.96 -0.47 10.02
N GLY A 113 -9.79 -1.15 8.88
CA GLY A 113 -10.65 -2.24 8.41
C GLY A 113 -12.03 -1.79 7.90
N ARG A 114 -12.34 -0.49 7.99
CA ARG A 114 -13.57 0.16 7.49
C ARG A 114 -13.25 1.55 6.96
N PRO A 115 -12.51 1.65 5.85
CA PRO A 115 -12.09 2.94 5.34
C PRO A 115 -13.28 3.80 4.90
N ASP A 116 -13.20 5.08 5.22
CA ASP A 116 -14.20 6.05 4.76
C ASP A 116 -13.93 6.47 3.32
N TRP A 117 -14.52 5.73 2.40
CA TRP A 117 -14.41 6.00 0.95
C TRP A 117 -15.05 7.34 0.54
N ALA A 118 -15.94 7.91 1.37
CA ALA A 118 -16.52 9.22 1.08
C ALA A 118 -15.47 10.32 1.25
N LYS A 119 -14.63 10.23 2.28
CA LYS A 119 -13.48 11.13 2.45
C LYS A 119 -12.52 11.08 1.27
N MET A 120 -12.19 9.87 0.79
CA MET A 120 -11.32 9.72 -0.39
C MET A 120 -11.93 10.40 -1.63
N ARG A 121 -13.21 10.14 -1.89
CA ARG A 121 -13.90 10.74 -3.05
C ARG A 121 -14.11 12.25 -2.93
N ALA A 122 -14.05 12.79 -1.74
CA ALA A 122 -14.17 14.24 -1.50
C ALA A 122 -12.85 14.98 -1.78
N VAL A 123 -11.72 14.27 -1.92
CA VAL A 123 -10.45 14.89 -2.31
C VAL A 123 -10.60 15.42 -3.74
N PRO A 124 -10.41 16.73 -3.96
CA PRO A 124 -10.54 17.30 -5.30
C PRO A 124 -9.48 16.70 -6.24
N PRO A 125 -9.82 16.45 -7.51
CA PRO A 125 -8.85 15.99 -8.48
C PRO A 125 -7.75 17.06 -8.66
N VAL A 126 -6.50 16.63 -8.64
CA VAL A 126 -5.38 17.52 -8.90
C VAL A 126 -5.32 17.81 -10.40
N VAL A 127 -5.26 19.09 -10.75
CA VAL A 127 -5.15 19.56 -12.13
C VAL A 127 -3.73 20.04 -12.34
N LEU A 128 -3.06 19.54 -13.38
CA LEU A 128 -1.74 19.99 -13.78
C LEU A 128 -1.79 21.46 -14.22
N THR A 129 -0.75 22.21 -13.86
CA THR A 129 -0.53 23.53 -14.45
C THR A 129 -0.25 23.43 -15.95
N PRO A 130 -0.45 24.50 -16.73
CA PRO A 130 -0.10 24.48 -18.15
C PRO A 130 1.35 24.11 -18.42
N GLU A 131 2.27 24.54 -17.56
CA GLU A 131 3.70 24.23 -17.65
C GLU A 131 3.97 22.74 -17.40
N GLU A 132 3.40 22.16 -16.36
CA GLU A 132 3.51 20.73 -16.05
C GLU A 132 2.93 19.85 -17.17
N LYS A 133 1.80 20.30 -17.73
CA LYS A 133 1.18 19.62 -18.87
C LYS A 133 2.06 19.69 -20.11
N ALA A 134 2.61 20.86 -20.42
CA ALA A 134 3.50 21.04 -21.56
C ALA A 134 4.77 20.18 -21.41
N PHE A 135 5.31 20.03 -20.21
CA PHE A 135 6.45 19.17 -19.93
C PHE A 135 6.10 17.69 -20.13
N LEU A 136 4.93 17.25 -19.67
CA LEU A 136 4.45 15.88 -19.82
C LEU A 136 4.22 15.53 -21.31
N ASP A 137 3.67 16.46 -22.09
CA ASP A 137 3.32 16.25 -23.50
C ASP A 137 4.51 16.49 -24.46
N GLY A 138 5.53 17.26 -24.04
CA GLY A 138 6.73 17.60 -24.83
C GLY A 138 7.96 16.81 -24.38
N PRO A 139 8.79 17.35 -23.47
CA PRO A 139 10.06 16.72 -23.08
C PRO A 139 9.94 15.28 -22.61
N THR A 140 8.87 14.95 -21.86
CA THR A 140 8.66 13.57 -21.41
C THR A 140 8.36 12.61 -22.58
N GLU A 141 7.60 13.06 -23.57
CA GLU A 141 7.33 12.27 -24.76
C GLU A 141 8.60 12.07 -25.59
N GLU A 142 9.43 13.11 -25.70
CA GLU A 142 10.70 13.03 -26.41
C GLU A 142 11.66 12.08 -25.73
N LEU A 143 11.81 12.16 -24.42
CA LEU A 143 12.60 11.19 -23.64
C LEU A 143 12.11 9.76 -23.89
N CYS A 144 10.80 9.54 -23.86
CA CYS A 144 10.22 8.21 -24.13
C CYS A 144 10.53 7.69 -25.54
N ARG A 145 10.66 8.55 -26.54
CA ARG A 145 11.06 8.15 -27.92
C ARG A 145 12.52 7.79 -28.03
N MET A 146 13.39 8.40 -27.22
CA MET A 146 14.82 8.10 -27.19
C MET A 146 15.13 6.74 -26.54
N ILE A 147 14.22 6.23 -25.72
CA ILE A 147 14.43 5.01 -24.93
C ILE A 147 14.24 3.76 -25.80
N ASP A 148 15.31 2.98 -25.97
CA ASP A 148 15.25 1.58 -26.38
C ASP A 148 15.46 0.68 -25.15
N GLY A 149 14.36 0.33 -24.48
CA GLY A 149 14.40 -0.48 -23.25
C GLY A 149 14.95 -1.90 -23.48
N TRP A 150 14.88 -2.43 -24.70
CA TRP A 150 15.46 -3.73 -25.00
C TRP A 150 16.99 -3.65 -25.09
N GLN A 151 17.53 -2.65 -25.79
CA GLN A 151 18.98 -2.42 -25.88
C GLN A 151 19.59 -2.20 -24.50
N ILE A 152 18.98 -1.32 -23.70
CA ILE A 152 19.44 -1.03 -22.33
C ILE A 152 19.55 -2.30 -21.50
N ARG A 153 18.51 -3.15 -21.55
CA ARG A 153 18.40 -4.32 -20.65
C ARG A 153 19.22 -5.53 -21.10
N HIS A 154 19.37 -5.73 -22.41
CA HIS A 154 19.91 -6.99 -22.93
C HIS A 154 21.28 -6.85 -23.59
N ASN A 155 21.66 -5.66 -24.01
CA ASN A 155 22.91 -5.46 -24.75
C ASN A 155 23.88 -4.51 -24.05
N GLU A 156 23.39 -3.35 -23.59
CA GLU A 156 24.24 -2.30 -23.04
C GLU A 156 24.44 -2.46 -21.53
N PHE A 157 23.41 -2.92 -20.81
CA PHE A 157 23.34 -3.07 -19.35
C PHE A 157 23.60 -1.77 -18.57
N GLU A 158 23.54 -0.63 -19.26
CA GLU A 158 23.68 0.72 -18.72
C GLU A 158 22.79 1.69 -19.48
N ILE A 159 22.53 2.85 -18.88
CA ILE A 159 21.71 3.89 -19.51
C ILE A 159 22.61 4.76 -20.37
N PRO A 160 22.28 4.92 -21.67
CA PRO A 160 23.09 5.70 -22.61
C PRO A 160 23.30 7.15 -22.17
N ASP A 161 24.49 7.70 -22.43
CA ASP A 161 24.87 9.06 -22.07
C ASP A 161 23.92 10.14 -22.62
N ASN A 162 23.38 9.92 -23.82
CA ASN A 162 22.43 10.86 -24.42
C ASN A 162 21.13 10.97 -23.62
N ILE A 163 20.70 9.90 -22.94
CA ILE A 163 19.53 9.92 -22.03
C ILE A 163 19.85 10.69 -20.76
N TRP A 164 21.01 10.46 -20.15
CA TRP A 164 21.49 11.24 -19.00
C TRP A 164 21.58 12.73 -19.31
N LYS A 165 22.20 13.07 -20.44
CA LYS A 165 22.36 14.43 -20.91
C LYS A 165 21.00 15.09 -21.12
N PHE A 166 20.09 14.43 -21.84
CA PHE A 166 18.76 14.95 -22.07
C PHE A 166 17.98 15.17 -20.77
N ALA A 167 18.04 14.20 -19.84
CA ALA A 167 17.38 14.31 -18.55
C ALA A 167 17.91 15.51 -17.72
N GLY A 168 19.22 15.72 -17.69
CA GLY A 168 19.83 16.87 -17.01
C GLY A 168 19.47 18.21 -17.65
N GLU A 169 19.61 18.33 -18.97
CA GLU A 169 19.35 19.57 -19.72
C GLU A 169 17.90 20.03 -19.65
N HIS A 170 16.95 19.09 -19.59
CA HIS A 170 15.50 19.38 -19.51
C HIS A 170 14.96 19.43 -18.08
N GLY A 171 15.81 19.23 -17.05
CA GLY A 171 15.40 19.39 -15.66
C GLY A 171 14.66 18.20 -15.05
N PHE A 172 14.69 17.01 -15.67
CA PHE A 172 14.09 15.81 -15.10
C PHE A 172 14.66 15.42 -13.74
N LEU A 173 15.93 15.79 -13.45
CA LEU A 173 16.58 15.43 -12.19
C LEU A 173 16.27 16.40 -11.05
N GLY A 174 15.63 17.54 -11.35
CA GLY A 174 15.25 18.57 -10.38
C GLY A 174 13.80 19.00 -10.47
N MET A 175 12.87 18.08 -10.78
CA MET A 175 11.45 18.43 -10.95
C MET A 175 10.83 19.04 -9.70
N LEU A 176 11.17 18.55 -8.51
CA LEU A 176 10.63 19.02 -7.24
C LEU A 176 11.43 20.18 -6.61
N ILE A 177 12.68 20.40 -7.07
CA ILE A 177 13.48 21.53 -6.60
C ILE A 177 12.82 22.82 -7.08
N SER A 178 12.73 23.82 -6.21
CA SER A 178 12.10 25.09 -6.56
C SER A 178 12.81 25.82 -7.70
N LYS A 179 12.08 26.66 -8.41
CA LYS A 179 12.63 27.52 -9.47
C LYS A 179 13.69 28.49 -8.94
N ALA A 180 13.60 28.88 -7.67
CA ALA A 180 14.59 29.72 -7.00
C ALA A 180 15.98 29.06 -6.95
N HIS A 181 16.03 27.75 -6.91
CA HIS A 181 17.26 26.97 -6.88
C HIS A 181 17.56 26.23 -8.20
N GLY A 182 16.92 26.66 -9.28
CA GLY A 182 17.19 26.15 -10.64
C GLY A 182 16.46 24.88 -11.02
N GLY A 183 15.51 24.39 -10.20
CA GLY A 183 14.63 23.28 -10.53
C GLY A 183 13.36 23.73 -11.25
N LEU A 184 12.43 22.80 -11.47
CA LEU A 184 11.17 23.06 -12.16
C LEU A 184 10.04 23.49 -11.21
N GLY A 185 10.12 23.13 -9.92
CA GLY A 185 9.11 23.44 -8.90
C GLY A 185 7.76 22.78 -9.19
N PHE A 186 7.78 21.60 -9.79
CA PHE A 186 6.56 20.86 -10.15
C PHE A 186 5.87 20.24 -8.93
N SER A 187 4.60 19.97 -9.07
CA SER A 187 3.82 19.25 -8.07
C SER A 187 4.18 17.75 -8.03
N GLY A 188 3.97 17.11 -6.88
CA GLY A 188 4.10 15.66 -6.77
C GLY A 188 3.19 14.89 -7.72
N GLN A 189 2.04 15.46 -8.11
CA GLN A 189 1.15 14.88 -9.11
C GLN A 189 1.78 14.89 -10.51
N ALA A 190 2.39 16.01 -10.91
CA ALA A 190 3.10 16.10 -12.19
C ALA A 190 4.25 15.08 -12.23
N GLN A 191 5.06 15.02 -11.17
CA GLN A 191 6.11 14.03 -11.03
C GLN A 191 5.57 12.61 -11.21
N SER A 192 4.49 12.26 -10.51
CA SER A 192 3.88 10.92 -10.59
C SER A 192 3.45 10.56 -12.02
N LEU A 193 2.84 11.48 -12.75
CA LEU A 193 2.41 11.25 -14.13
C LEU A 193 3.60 11.15 -15.09
N ILE A 194 4.62 11.98 -14.92
CA ILE A 194 5.85 11.93 -15.72
C ILE A 194 6.56 10.58 -15.51
N LEU A 195 6.76 10.19 -14.25
CA LEU A 195 7.38 8.91 -13.91
C LEU A 195 6.57 7.72 -14.42
N GLY A 196 5.25 7.77 -14.31
CA GLY A 196 4.36 6.73 -14.85
C GLY A 196 4.52 6.56 -16.36
N LYS A 197 4.65 7.67 -17.10
CA LYS A 197 4.88 7.66 -18.55
C LYS A 197 6.25 7.08 -18.89
N ILE A 198 7.32 7.52 -18.24
CA ILE A 198 8.68 7.00 -18.46
C ILE A 198 8.75 5.51 -18.11
N SER A 199 8.17 5.12 -16.97
CA SER A 199 8.14 3.72 -16.50
C SER A 199 7.47 2.77 -17.49
N SER A 200 6.48 3.26 -18.24
CA SER A 200 5.82 2.47 -19.30
C SER A 200 6.76 2.11 -20.46
N ARG A 201 7.88 2.82 -20.59
CA ARG A 201 8.91 2.57 -21.63
C ARG A 201 10.12 1.84 -21.07
N SER A 202 10.66 2.28 -19.93
CA SER A 202 11.80 1.67 -19.25
C SER A 202 11.75 1.97 -17.76
N PRO A 203 11.63 0.93 -16.92
CA PRO A 203 11.79 1.08 -15.47
C PRO A 203 13.17 1.58 -15.07
N GLU A 204 14.20 1.24 -15.83
CA GLU A 204 15.59 1.64 -15.58
C GLU A 204 15.73 3.17 -15.71
N VAL A 205 15.26 3.74 -16.83
CA VAL A 205 15.25 5.20 -17.04
C VAL A 205 14.31 5.90 -16.06
N CYS A 206 13.18 5.28 -15.71
CA CYS A 206 12.32 5.82 -14.65
C CYS A 206 13.09 5.93 -13.32
N THR A 207 13.89 4.94 -12.97
CA THR A 207 14.64 4.93 -11.70
C THR A 207 15.64 6.09 -11.62
N ILE A 208 16.38 6.38 -12.69
CA ILE A 208 17.33 7.50 -12.66
C ILE A 208 16.67 8.87 -12.54
N VAL A 209 15.42 9.01 -12.98
CA VAL A 209 14.62 10.22 -12.81
C VAL A 209 13.92 10.24 -11.44
N MET A 210 13.43 9.09 -10.99
CA MET A 210 12.68 8.96 -9.74
C MET A 210 13.56 9.22 -8.51
N VAL A 211 14.75 8.62 -8.45
CA VAL A 211 15.60 8.69 -7.25
C VAL A 211 15.95 10.12 -6.86
N PRO A 212 16.43 11.01 -7.74
CA PRO A 212 16.70 12.40 -7.39
C PRO A 212 15.49 13.15 -6.87
N ASN A 213 14.31 12.85 -7.39
CA ASN A 213 13.09 13.58 -7.10
C ASN A 213 12.24 13.03 -5.93
N SER A 214 12.28 11.72 -5.67
CA SER A 214 11.39 11.10 -4.67
C SER A 214 12.09 10.78 -3.36
N LEU A 215 13.34 10.37 -3.42
CA LEU A 215 14.11 9.89 -2.27
C LEU A 215 15.46 10.60 -2.19
N GLY A 216 15.74 11.46 -3.14
CA GLY A 216 16.98 12.20 -3.21
C GLY A 216 17.06 13.33 -2.20
N PRO A 217 18.26 13.85 -1.96
CA PRO A 217 18.50 14.91 -1.00
C PRO A 217 17.89 16.25 -1.41
N GLY A 218 17.45 16.42 -2.67
CA GLY A 218 16.94 17.70 -3.18
C GLY A 218 15.79 18.26 -2.34
N GLU A 219 14.73 17.48 -2.12
CA GLU A 219 13.58 17.91 -1.31
C GLU A 219 13.96 18.09 0.17
N LEU A 220 14.79 17.22 0.71
CA LEU A 220 15.24 17.30 2.10
C LEU A 220 16.10 18.55 2.33
N ILE A 221 17.05 18.84 1.42
CA ILE A 221 17.88 20.03 1.49
C ILE A 221 17.01 21.28 1.30
N GLU A 222 16.05 21.28 0.38
CA GLU A 222 15.13 22.39 0.17
C GLU A 222 14.35 22.74 1.45
N LYS A 223 13.84 21.73 2.15
CA LYS A 223 13.03 21.93 3.36
C LYS A 223 13.86 22.22 4.62
N TYR A 224 14.95 21.50 4.80
CA TYR A 224 15.66 21.43 6.08
C TYR A 224 17.13 21.84 6.00
N GLY A 225 17.69 22.01 4.80
CA GLY A 225 19.07 22.42 4.61
C GLY A 225 19.32 23.85 5.07
N THR A 226 20.57 24.15 5.42
CA THR A 226 21.02 25.54 5.63
C THR A 226 21.03 26.29 4.30
N ASP A 227 21.05 27.63 4.34
CA ASP A 227 21.11 28.45 3.12
C ASP A 227 22.37 28.14 2.30
N GLU A 228 23.50 27.89 2.97
CA GLU A 228 24.74 27.45 2.32
C GLU A 228 24.58 26.14 1.57
N GLN A 229 23.97 25.13 2.22
CA GLN A 229 23.68 23.83 1.61
C GLN A 229 22.73 23.98 0.41
N LYS A 230 21.68 24.77 0.55
CA LYS A 230 20.72 25.03 -0.53
C LYS A 230 21.39 25.65 -1.75
N HIS A 231 22.18 26.70 -1.54
CA HIS A 231 22.87 27.39 -2.62
C HIS A 231 23.96 26.55 -3.28
N HIS A 232 24.60 25.67 -2.52
CA HIS A 232 25.64 24.81 -3.07
C HIS A 232 25.08 23.61 -3.84
N TYR A 233 24.19 22.83 -3.22
CA TYR A 233 23.77 21.55 -3.77
C TYR A 233 22.58 21.62 -4.72
N LEU A 234 21.55 22.41 -4.43
CA LEU A 234 20.31 22.35 -5.19
C LEU A 234 20.47 22.70 -6.67
N PRO A 235 21.23 23.76 -7.07
CA PRO A 235 21.43 24.04 -8.50
C PRO A 235 22.23 22.96 -9.23
N ARG A 236 23.12 22.28 -8.53
CA ARG A 236 23.97 21.22 -9.08
C ARG A 236 23.18 19.93 -9.29
N LEU A 237 22.32 19.59 -8.31
CA LEU A 237 21.38 18.49 -8.40
C LEU A 237 20.35 18.73 -9.51
N ALA A 238 19.77 19.93 -9.58
CA ALA A 238 18.77 20.28 -10.59
C ALA A 238 19.27 20.13 -12.02
N LYS A 239 20.55 20.41 -12.25
CA LYS A 239 21.21 20.32 -13.55
C LYS A 239 21.84 18.94 -13.82
N GLY A 240 21.80 18.03 -12.86
CA GLY A 240 22.44 16.71 -12.99
C GLY A 240 23.98 16.77 -13.02
N ILE A 241 24.59 17.86 -12.52
CA ILE A 241 26.06 17.95 -12.34
C ILE A 241 26.49 16.99 -11.23
N GLU A 242 25.68 16.92 -10.20
CA GLU A 242 25.78 15.93 -9.12
C GLU A 242 24.54 15.07 -9.11
N ILE A 243 24.72 13.77 -9.11
CA ILE A 243 23.64 12.80 -9.13
C ILE A 243 23.62 12.11 -7.77
N PRO A 244 22.52 12.25 -7.00
CA PRO A 244 22.43 11.61 -5.70
C PRO A 244 22.23 10.11 -5.86
N CYS A 245 22.82 9.35 -4.97
CA CYS A 245 22.54 7.92 -4.84
C CYS A 245 21.72 7.65 -3.59
N PHE A 246 20.87 6.64 -3.66
CA PHE A 246 20.11 6.15 -2.53
C PHE A 246 20.80 4.94 -1.92
N GLY A 247 21.40 5.11 -0.75
CA GLY A 247 22.06 4.07 0.01
C GLY A 247 21.28 3.71 1.27
N PRO A 248 20.08 3.08 1.16
CA PRO A 248 19.26 2.78 2.32
C PRO A 248 19.94 1.73 3.17
N VAL A 249 19.92 1.98 4.47
CA VAL A 249 20.37 1.02 5.46
C VAL A 249 19.13 0.44 6.12
N SER A 250 18.87 -0.86 5.92
CA SER A 250 17.78 -1.54 6.60
C SER A 250 18.19 -1.94 8.01
N TYR A 251 17.55 -1.40 9.02
CA TYR A 251 17.80 -1.78 10.42
C TYR A 251 17.51 -3.26 10.71
N THR A 252 16.67 -3.90 9.94
CA THR A 252 16.42 -5.35 10.06
C THR A 252 17.63 -6.20 9.66
N HIS A 253 18.54 -5.65 8.86
CA HIS A 253 19.79 -6.29 8.42
C HIS A 253 21.03 -5.71 9.09
N LEU A 254 20.88 -4.68 9.91
CA LEU A 254 21.95 -3.98 10.61
C LEU A 254 22.37 -4.67 11.91
N THR A 255 22.48 -5.97 11.88
CA THR A 255 23.18 -6.71 12.95
C THR A 255 24.69 -6.74 12.70
N LEU A 256 25.16 -6.18 11.61
CA LEU A 256 26.59 -6.15 11.28
C LEU A 256 27.28 -5.03 12.06
N PRO A 257 28.32 -5.36 12.85
CA PRO A 257 29.12 -4.36 13.58
C PRO A 257 29.73 -3.29 12.68
N THR A 258 29.97 -3.63 11.42
CA THR A 258 30.53 -2.76 10.38
C THR A 258 29.68 -1.52 10.08
N ASN A 259 28.38 -1.55 10.38
CA ASN A 259 27.49 -0.41 10.13
C ASN A 259 27.47 0.60 11.29
N ARG A 260 28.25 0.38 12.33
CA ARG A 260 28.45 1.34 13.45
C ARG A 260 29.65 2.25 13.24
N GLU A 261 30.44 2.00 12.20
CA GLU A 261 31.69 2.72 11.92
C GLU A 261 31.59 3.66 10.71
N VAL A 262 30.35 3.84 10.17
CA VAL A 262 30.08 4.73 9.05
C VAL A 262 29.30 5.93 9.51
#